data_54cb7d29b962df834d09db4b6bcd9ddb
#
_entry.id   54cb7d29b962df834d09db4b6bcd9ddb
#
_cell.length_a   1.000
_cell.length_b   1.000
_cell.length_c   1.000
_cell.angle_alpha   90.00
_cell.angle_beta   90.00
_cell.angle_gamma   90.00
#
_symmetry.space_group_name_H-M   'P 1'
#
loop_
_entity.id
_entity.type
_entity.pdbx_description
1 polymer ?
#
loop_
_entity_poly.entity_id
_entity_poly.type
_entity_poly.pdbx_seq_one_letter_code
_entity_poly.pdbx_strand_id
1 'polypeptide(L)'
;FMGGGQTRTEVNPDNTVTFRFTAPKAVVVQVTGNCFPTKPTEVKWGERTMMFDVPVPADLKEGKNGVWEYTTPEPLAPELYTYNFIVDGLSVNDPSNPIMQRDGSRYLSVLLIKGDKTANYFEASKRGNLEKVWYDSPTLGMNRRMYVYTPYGYDANTKQKYPVLYLLHGGGGDEDAWSTMGRACQILDNLIEQGKAVPMIVVMPNGNPGQQAALTQMIPAKEYDYRDSSSRNLYINSLVNDIVPYVEKHYRAIAK
;
A
#
# COMPACT_ATOMS: atom_id res chain seq x y z
N PHE A 1 -3.88 17.31 22.90
CA PHE A 1 -4.22 17.57 21.50
C PHE A 1 -5.74 17.60 21.35
N MET A 2 -6.32 18.77 21.49
CA MET A 2 -7.71 19.00 21.11
C MET A 2 -7.70 19.39 19.63
N GLY A 3 -7.67 18.41 18.74
CA GLY A 3 -7.90 18.62 17.33
C GLY A 3 -9.36 19.05 17.16
N GLY A 4 -9.57 20.30 16.81
CA GLY A 4 -10.89 20.80 16.44
C GLY A 4 -11.48 19.91 15.36
N GLY A 5 -12.64 19.33 15.63
CA GLY A 5 -13.33 18.47 14.70
C GLY A 5 -13.63 19.19 13.39
N GLN A 6 -13.67 18.44 12.32
CA GLN A 6 -14.36 18.74 11.07
C GLN A 6 -13.61 19.48 9.96
N THR A 7 -12.29 19.47 9.92
CA THR A 7 -11.53 19.99 8.77
C THR A 7 -10.83 18.87 8.01
N ARG A 8 -11.54 17.79 7.71
CA ARG A 8 -10.99 16.63 7.00
C ARG A 8 -11.55 16.53 5.59
N THR A 9 -10.79 15.86 4.73
CA THR A 9 -11.26 15.39 3.44
C THR A 9 -12.43 14.43 3.63
N GLU A 10 -13.47 14.57 2.81
CA GLU A 10 -14.74 13.89 2.98
C GLU A 10 -15.29 13.44 1.63
N VAL A 11 -15.75 12.19 1.57
CA VAL A 11 -16.53 11.67 0.45
C VAL A 11 -17.99 11.99 0.71
N ASN A 12 -18.59 12.79 -0.17
CA ASN A 12 -19.98 13.18 -0.07
C ASN A 12 -20.92 12.04 -0.50
N PRO A 13 -22.21 12.08 -0.11
CA PRO A 13 -23.17 11.02 -0.45
C PRO A 13 -23.34 10.72 -1.94
N ASP A 14 -23.06 11.71 -2.79
CA ASP A 14 -23.10 11.61 -4.25
C ASP A 14 -21.77 11.17 -4.89
N ASN A 15 -20.80 10.78 -4.07
CA ASN A 15 -19.43 10.45 -4.48
C ASN A 15 -18.60 11.64 -5.03
N THR A 16 -19.04 12.87 -4.89
CA THR A 16 -18.12 14.01 -4.97
C THR A 16 -17.21 14.01 -3.75
N VAL A 17 -16.04 14.62 -3.84
CA VAL A 17 -15.07 14.66 -2.72
C VAL A 17 -14.75 16.10 -2.38
N THR A 18 -14.90 16.45 -1.12
CA THR A 18 -14.47 17.73 -0.58
C THR A 18 -13.12 17.53 0.12
N PHE A 19 -12.07 18.02 -0.53
CA PHE A 19 -10.72 18.06 0.04
C PHE A 19 -10.59 19.28 0.94
N ARG A 20 -10.09 19.08 2.17
CA ARG A 20 -9.88 20.16 3.16
C ARG A 20 -8.49 20.06 3.75
N PHE A 21 -7.86 21.22 3.90
CA PHE A 21 -6.57 21.36 4.53
C PHE A 21 -6.51 22.62 5.38
N THR A 22 -6.05 22.51 6.62
CA THR A 22 -5.90 23.67 7.50
C THR A 22 -4.48 24.23 7.40
N ALA A 23 -4.35 25.41 6.83
CA ALA A 23 -3.07 26.09 6.65
C ALA A 23 -3.26 27.61 6.70
N PRO A 24 -3.45 28.22 7.90
CA PRO A 24 -3.82 29.63 8.03
C PRO A 24 -2.74 30.64 7.61
N LYS A 25 -1.52 30.17 7.32
CA LYS A 25 -0.40 31.00 6.86
C LYS A 25 0.05 30.68 5.44
N ALA A 26 -0.58 29.71 4.78
CA ALA A 26 -0.24 29.35 3.42
C ALA A 26 -0.71 30.44 2.43
N VAL A 27 0.02 30.59 1.34
CA VAL A 27 -0.31 31.46 0.22
C VAL A 27 -1.07 30.69 -0.85
N VAL A 28 -0.70 29.44 -1.07
CA VAL A 28 -1.32 28.55 -2.05
C VAL A 28 -1.47 27.16 -1.48
N VAL A 29 -2.66 26.59 -1.62
CA VAL A 29 -2.91 25.18 -1.31
C VAL A 29 -3.55 24.52 -2.51
N GLN A 30 -2.98 23.41 -2.95
CA GLN A 30 -3.49 22.60 -4.05
C GLN A 30 -3.64 21.15 -3.59
N VAL A 31 -4.42 20.38 -4.33
CA VAL A 31 -4.52 18.93 -4.19
C VAL A 31 -4.20 18.27 -5.52
N THR A 32 -3.45 17.17 -5.47
CA THR A 32 -3.09 16.38 -6.65
C THR A 32 -3.27 14.89 -6.35
N GLY A 33 -3.49 14.10 -7.38
CA GLY A 33 -3.66 12.66 -7.25
C GLY A 33 -4.21 12.04 -8.52
N ASN A 34 -4.30 10.71 -8.53
CA ASN A 34 -4.78 9.99 -9.71
C ASN A 34 -6.31 10.06 -9.91
N CYS A 35 -7.03 10.78 -9.06
CA CYS A 35 -8.44 11.13 -9.24
C CYS A 35 -8.64 12.41 -10.07
N PHE A 36 -7.57 13.12 -10.45
CA PHE A 36 -7.63 14.35 -11.23
C PHE A 36 -7.32 14.09 -12.71
N PRO A 37 -7.83 14.97 -13.61
CA PRO A 37 -7.46 14.93 -15.03
C PRO A 37 -5.95 15.01 -15.21
N THR A 38 -5.43 14.31 -16.19
CA THR A 38 -4.00 14.31 -16.52
C THR A 38 -3.70 15.11 -17.76
N LYS A 39 -2.45 15.56 -17.88
CA LYS A 39 -1.90 16.12 -19.11
C LYS A 39 -0.58 15.46 -19.46
N PRO A 40 -0.29 15.22 -20.75
CA PRO A 40 1.02 14.76 -21.18
C PRO A 40 2.10 15.75 -20.74
N THR A 41 3.11 15.25 -20.04
CA THR A 41 4.20 16.08 -19.50
C THR A 41 5.54 15.38 -19.76
N GLU A 42 6.50 16.15 -20.24
CA GLU A 42 7.88 15.65 -20.37
C GLU A 42 8.53 15.50 -18.99
N VAL A 43 8.99 14.31 -18.70
CA VAL A 43 9.70 14.00 -17.45
C VAL A 43 11.09 13.44 -17.80
N LYS A 44 12.11 14.00 -17.19
CA LYS A 44 13.47 13.47 -17.29
C LYS A 44 13.62 12.28 -16.36
N TRP A 45 14.02 11.14 -16.92
CA TRP A 45 14.37 9.94 -16.19
C TRP A 45 15.85 9.59 -16.50
N GLY A 46 16.76 10.03 -15.65
CA GLY A 46 18.18 9.99 -15.94
C GLY A 46 18.53 10.83 -17.18
N GLU A 47 19.14 10.22 -18.19
CA GLU A 47 19.47 10.88 -19.46
C GLU A 47 18.34 10.84 -20.50
N ARG A 48 17.23 10.16 -20.21
CA ARG A 48 16.10 10.00 -21.13
C ARG A 48 14.98 10.96 -20.77
N THR A 49 14.36 11.54 -21.78
CA THR A 49 13.10 12.27 -21.66
C THR A 49 11.96 11.35 -22.08
N MET A 50 10.94 11.21 -21.24
CA MET A 50 9.78 10.40 -21.49
C MET A 50 8.51 11.22 -21.26
N MET A 51 7.45 10.93 -22.02
CA MET A 51 6.14 11.53 -21.82
C MET A 51 5.34 10.71 -20.80
N PHE A 52 4.83 11.37 -19.78
CA PHE A 52 3.93 10.78 -18.79
C PHE A 52 2.65 11.60 -18.69
N ASP A 53 1.54 10.92 -18.45
CA ASP A 53 0.29 11.57 -18.10
C ASP A 53 0.33 11.95 -16.61
N VAL A 54 0.56 13.24 -16.35
CA VAL A 54 0.73 13.77 -15.00
C VAL A 54 -0.57 14.45 -14.55
N PRO A 55 -1.08 14.15 -13.34
CA PRO A 55 -2.26 14.81 -12.80
C PRO A 55 -2.10 16.33 -12.74
N VAL A 56 -3.15 17.04 -13.14
CA VAL A 56 -3.21 18.51 -13.01
C VAL A 56 -3.72 18.85 -11.62
N PRO A 57 -2.94 19.53 -10.77
CA PRO A 57 -3.38 19.93 -9.45
C PRO A 57 -4.59 20.84 -9.49
N ALA A 58 -5.50 20.69 -8.53
CA ALA A 58 -6.62 21.61 -8.32
C ALA A 58 -6.31 22.59 -7.20
N ASP A 59 -6.66 23.86 -7.42
CA ASP A 59 -6.49 24.90 -6.41
C ASP A 59 -7.61 24.84 -5.38
N LEU A 60 -7.24 24.84 -4.10
CA LEU A 60 -8.17 25.03 -3.00
C LEU A 60 -8.42 26.52 -2.77
N LYS A 61 -9.59 26.85 -2.26
CA LYS A 61 -9.96 28.21 -1.84
C LYS A 61 -9.90 28.32 -0.35
N GLU A 62 -9.28 29.40 0.14
CA GLU A 62 -9.25 29.71 1.56
C GLU A 62 -10.64 30.10 2.05
N GLY A 63 -11.08 29.43 3.12
CA GLY A 63 -12.30 29.72 3.85
C GLY A 63 -12.02 30.33 5.21
N LYS A 64 -12.96 30.18 6.13
CA LYS A 64 -12.81 30.68 7.50
C LYS A 64 -11.74 29.91 8.28
N ASN A 65 -11.05 30.60 9.20
CA ASN A 65 -10.08 30.00 10.12
C ASN A 65 -8.88 29.30 9.43
N GLY A 66 -8.52 29.72 8.21
CA GLY A 66 -7.41 29.15 7.47
C GLY A 66 -7.66 27.73 6.94
N VAL A 67 -8.93 27.36 6.79
CA VAL A 67 -9.33 26.08 6.16
C VAL A 67 -9.46 26.31 4.66
N TRP A 68 -8.70 25.54 3.90
CA TRP A 68 -8.72 25.53 2.45
C TRP A 68 -9.58 24.39 1.95
N GLU A 69 -10.40 24.61 0.94
CA GLU A 69 -11.36 23.62 0.42
C GLU A 69 -11.38 23.55 -1.12
N TYR A 70 -11.60 22.35 -1.62
CA TYR A 70 -11.95 22.08 -3.01
C TYR A 70 -12.92 20.90 -3.05
N THR A 71 -14.02 21.05 -3.76
CA THR A 71 -14.95 19.96 -4.04
C THR A 71 -14.88 19.57 -5.50
N THR A 72 -14.77 18.27 -5.80
CA THR A 72 -14.78 17.80 -7.18
C THR A 72 -16.07 18.20 -7.87
N PRO A 73 -16.01 18.71 -9.13
CA PRO A 73 -17.21 19.18 -9.84
C PRO A 73 -18.17 18.02 -10.18
N GLU A 74 -17.65 16.82 -10.34
CA GLU A 74 -18.39 15.61 -10.66
C GLU A 74 -18.09 14.51 -9.66
N PRO A 75 -19.02 13.55 -9.47
CA PRO A 75 -18.76 12.35 -8.69
C PRO A 75 -17.57 11.55 -9.21
N LEU A 76 -16.74 11.04 -8.32
CA LEU A 76 -15.68 10.12 -8.68
C LEU A 76 -16.23 8.70 -8.88
N ALA A 77 -15.74 8.00 -9.89
CA ALA A 77 -16.05 6.59 -10.08
C ALA A 77 -15.57 5.74 -8.89
N PRO A 78 -16.26 4.65 -8.54
CA PRO A 78 -15.78 3.71 -7.54
C PRO A 78 -14.41 3.16 -7.89
N GLU A 79 -13.39 3.55 -7.10
CA GLU A 79 -12.00 3.15 -7.27
C GLU A 79 -11.22 3.45 -5.99
N LEU A 80 -10.02 2.89 -5.90
CA LEU A 80 -9.00 3.29 -4.94
C LEU A 80 -8.12 4.35 -5.60
N TYR A 81 -8.18 5.55 -5.06
CA TYR A 81 -7.36 6.67 -5.48
C TYR A 81 -6.32 7.03 -4.43
N THR A 82 -5.32 7.76 -4.85
CA THR A 82 -4.34 8.37 -3.96
C THR A 82 -4.23 9.86 -4.24
N TYR A 83 -3.94 10.63 -3.21
CA TYR A 83 -3.79 12.07 -3.30
C TYR A 83 -2.80 12.60 -2.27
N ASN A 84 -2.28 13.78 -2.54
CA ASN A 84 -1.52 14.59 -1.60
C ASN A 84 -1.90 16.06 -1.79
N PHE A 85 -1.68 16.86 -0.75
CA PHE A 85 -1.75 18.31 -0.86
C PHE A 85 -0.40 18.90 -1.30
N ILE A 86 -0.45 20.05 -1.93
CA ILE A 86 0.71 20.87 -2.23
C ILE A 86 0.49 22.20 -1.52
N VAL A 87 1.28 22.47 -0.49
CA VAL A 87 1.19 23.67 0.35
C VAL A 87 2.42 24.52 0.10
N ASP A 88 2.24 25.69 -0.52
CA ASP A 88 3.35 26.57 -0.90
C ASP A 88 4.49 25.84 -1.63
N GLY A 89 4.13 24.92 -2.51
CA GLY A 89 5.06 24.13 -3.31
C GLY A 89 5.57 22.84 -2.64
N LEU A 90 5.25 22.57 -1.38
CA LEU A 90 5.63 21.36 -0.67
C LEU A 90 4.55 20.28 -0.75
N SER A 91 4.93 19.07 -1.13
CA SER A 91 4.02 17.92 -1.11
C SER A 91 3.82 17.45 0.33
N VAL A 92 2.58 17.37 0.78
CA VAL A 92 2.17 17.03 2.13
C VAL A 92 1.07 15.98 2.10
N ASN A 93 1.19 14.94 2.93
CA ASN A 93 0.09 14.01 3.15
C ASN A 93 -1.07 14.71 3.86
N ASP A 94 -2.27 14.16 3.72
CA ASP A 94 -3.42 14.64 4.46
C ASP A 94 -3.28 14.28 5.96
N PRO A 95 -3.08 15.26 6.85
CA PRO A 95 -2.89 14.98 8.28
C PRO A 95 -4.16 14.48 8.96
N SER A 96 -5.31 14.64 8.33
CA SER A 96 -6.61 14.18 8.84
C SER A 96 -6.98 12.77 8.38
N ASN A 97 -6.22 12.21 7.42
CA ASN A 97 -6.46 10.88 6.88
C ASN A 97 -5.42 9.87 7.38
N PRO A 98 -5.80 8.94 8.27
CA PRO A 98 -4.87 7.93 8.78
C PRO A 98 -4.57 6.82 7.76
N ILE A 99 -5.34 6.74 6.66
CA ILE A 99 -5.17 5.71 5.66
C ILE A 99 -4.17 6.17 4.61
N MET A 100 -2.99 5.60 4.67
CA MET A 100 -1.91 5.89 3.73
C MET A 100 -1.40 4.60 3.11
N GLN A 101 -0.86 4.72 1.90
CA GLN A 101 -0.05 3.70 1.29
C GLN A 101 1.36 4.21 1.07
N ARG A 102 2.31 3.28 1.05
CA ARG A 102 3.70 3.56 0.72
C ARG A 102 4.04 2.95 -0.64
N ASP A 103 4.54 3.77 -1.53
CA ASP A 103 5.04 3.37 -2.83
C ASP A 103 6.55 3.70 -2.89
N GLY A 104 7.38 2.70 -2.66
CA GLY A 104 8.81 2.90 -2.45
C GLY A 104 9.08 3.79 -1.22
N SER A 105 9.67 4.95 -1.43
CA SER A 105 9.93 5.96 -0.37
C SER A 105 8.83 7.01 -0.23
N ARG A 106 7.78 6.96 -1.07
CA ARG A 106 6.69 7.94 -1.05
C ARG A 106 5.52 7.43 -0.22
N TYR A 107 4.95 8.31 0.59
CA TYR A 107 3.68 8.09 1.26
C TYR A 107 2.59 8.88 0.54
N LEU A 108 1.45 8.23 0.33
CA LEU A 108 0.29 8.79 -0.36
C LEU A 108 -0.95 8.59 0.51
N SER A 109 -1.78 9.61 0.61
CA SER A 109 -3.08 9.51 1.28
C SER A 109 -4.05 8.72 0.41
N VAL A 110 -4.81 7.80 1.01
CA VAL A 110 -5.73 6.92 0.29
C VAL A 110 -7.13 7.50 0.30
N LEU A 111 -7.75 7.51 -0.87
CA LEU A 111 -9.14 7.86 -1.08
C LEU A 111 -9.86 6.66 -1.71
N LEU A 112 -10.80 6.08 -0.98
CA LEU A 112 -11.55 4.91 -1.42
C LEU A 112 -13.01 5.29 -1.67
N ILE A 113 -13.41 5.27 -2.94
CA ILE A 113 -14.79 5.55 -3.35
C ILE A 113 -15.58 4.25 -3.44
N LYS A 114 -16.64 4.19 -2.66
CA LYS A 114 -17.50 3.01 -2.53
C LYS A 114 -18.33 2.75 -3.78
N GLY A 115 -18.42 1.48 -4.16
CA GLY A 115 -19.27 0.96 -5.22
C GLY A 115 -19.03 -0.53 -5.44
N ASP A 116 -19.73 -1.15 -6.38
CA ASP A 116 -19.63 -2.60 -6.63
C ASP A 116 -18.19 -3.02 -6.96
N LYS A 117 -17.51 -2.22 -7.76
CA LYS A 117 -16.13 -2.48 -8.18
C LYS A 117 -15.13 -2.49 -7.02
N THR A 118 -15.40 -1.74 -5.97
CA THR A 118 -14.50 -1.54 -4.82
C THR A 118 -14.99 -2.21 -3.54
N ALA A 119 -16.08 -2.96 -3.59
CA ALA A 119 -16.69 -3.56 -2.40
C ALA A 119 -15.70 -4.41 -1.58
N ASN A 120 -14.80 -5.15 -2.26
CA ASN A 120 -13.82 -6.00 -1.60
C ASN A 120 -12.61 -5.24 -1.04
N TYR A 121 -12.48 -3.94 -1.28
CA TYR A 121 -11.41 -3.12 -0.70
C TYR A 121 -11.72 -2.62 0.71
N PHE A 122 -12.98 -2.71 1.14
CA PHE A 122 -13.43 -2.33 2.48
C PHE A 122 -13.25 -3.48 3.47
N GLU A 123 -13.23 -3.15 4.76
CA GLU A 123 -13.08 -4.14 5.82
C GLU A 123 -14.26 -5.11 5.82
N ALA A 124 -13.96 -6.41 5.81
CA ALA A 124 -14.94 -7.47 5.98
C ALA A 124 -15.38 -7.59 7.44
N SER A 125 -16.51 -8.28 7.70
CA SER A 125 -16.95 -8.56 9.07
C SER A 125 -16.10 -9.65 9.73
N LYS A 126 -15.64 -10.65 8.96
CA LYS A 126 -14.73 -11.71 9.40
C LYS A 126 -13.36 -11.45 8.82
N ARG A 127 -12.41 -11.11 9.67
CA ARG A 127 -11.06 -10.69 9.29
C ARG A 127 -10.01 -11.68 9.77
N GLY A 128 -9.02 -11.91 8.93
CA GLY A 128 -7.79 -12.61 9.30
C GLY A 128 -6.80 -11.71 10.02
N ASN A 129 -5.59 -12.22 10.21
CA ASN A 129 -4.48 -11.50 10.84
C ASN A 129 -3.34 -11.30 9.86
N LEU A 130 -2.59 -10.22 10.04
CA LEU A 130 -1.35 -9.94 9.32
C LEU A 130 -0.21 -9.88 10.31
N GLU A 131 0.75 -10.80 10.18
CA GLU A 131 1.94 -10.86 11.00
C GLU A 131 3.15 -10.31 10.24
N LYS A 132 3.98 -9.54 10.94
CA LYS A 132 5.30 -9.13 10.48
C LYS A 132 6.32 -10.09 11.05
N VAL A 133 6.81 -11.01 10.21
CA VAL A 133 7.61 -12.15 10.64
C VAL A 133 9.06 -11.93 10.27
N TRP A 134 9.94 -11.97 11.26
CA TRP A 134 11.38 -12.00 11.07
C TRP A 134 11.85 -13.46 10.99
N TYR A 135 12.66 -13.76 10.02
CA TYR A 135 13.20 -15.10 9.78
C TYR A 135 14.65 -15.02 9.32
N ASP A 136 15.41 -16.06 9.62
CA ASP A 136 16.78 -16.18 9.15
C ASP A 136 16.81 -16.69 7.71
N SER A 137 17.59 -16.02 6.87
CA SER A 137 17.85 -16.45 5.49
C SER A 137 19.34 -16.79 5.34
N PRO A 138 19.71 -18.07 5.50
CA PRO A 138 21.09 -18.52 5.24
C PRO A 138 21.52 -18.25 3.80
N THR A 139 20.61 -18.40 2.85
CA THR A 139 20.87 -18.13 1.41
C THR A 139 21.33 -16.70 1.17
N LEU A 140 20.75 -15.73 1.87
CA LEU A 140 21.10 -14.30 1.74
C LEU A 140 22.04 -13.81 2.83
N GLY A 141 22.35 -14.66 3.82
CA GLY A 141 23.27 -14.36 4.93
C GLY A 141 22.78 -13.23 5.84
N MET A 142 21.46 -13.13 6.06
CA MET A 142 20.89 -12.09 6.92
C MET A 142 19.54 -12.52 7.51
N ASN A 143 19.16 -11.89 8.62
CA ASN A 143 17.81 -11.95 9.15
C ASN A 143 16.92 -11.02 8.33
N ARG A 144 15.75 -11.49 7.91
CA ARG A 144 14.85 -10.78 6.98
C ARG A 144 13.42 -10.77 7.48
N ARG A 145 12.62 -9.82 6.98
CA ARG A 145 11.20 -9.70 7.30
C ARG A 145 10.34 -10.08 6.10
N MET A 146 9.24 -10.78 6.38
CA MET A 146 8.13 -11.03 5.47
C MET A 146 6.81 -10.75 6.20
N TYR A 147 5.73 -10.55 5.45
CA TYR A 147 4.38 -10.48 6.01
C TYR A 147 3.67 -11.79 5.74
N VAL A 148 2.95 -12.29 6.74
CA VAL A 148 2.14 -13.50 6.64
C VAL A 148 0.71 -13.20 7.05
N TYR A 149 -0.21 -13.40 6.11
CA TYR A 149 -1.65 -13.35 6.38
C TYR A 149 -2.14 -14.75 6.77
N THR A 150 -2.93 -14.82 7.84
CA THR A 150 -3.66 -16.01 8.23
C THR A 150 -5.16 -15.73 8.19
N PRO A 151 -6.00 -16.67 7.67
CA PRO A 151 -7.42 -16.40 7.45
C PRO A 151 -8.21 -16.35 8.76
N TYR A 152 -9.39 -15.74 8.72
CA TYR A 152 -10.33 -15.77 9.84
C TYR A 152 -10.53 -17.19 10.38
N GLY A 153 -10.50 -17.34 11.70
CA GLY A 153 -10.63 -18.62 12.37
C GLY A 153 -9.36 -19.47 12.46
N TYR A 154 -8.23 -18.99 11.91
CA TYR A 154 -6.97 -19.72 11.96
C TYR A 154 -6.56 -20.09 13.38
N ASP A 155 -6.61 -19.17 14.33
CA ASP A 155 -6.19 -19.42 15.71
C ASP A 155 -7.13 -20.35 16.47
N ALA A 156 -8.42 -20.32 16.14
CA ALA A 156 -9.43 -21.15 16.80
C ALA A 156 -9.45 -22.60 16.29
N ASN A 157 -9.16 -22.82 14.99
CA ASN A 157 -9.19 -24.14 14.38
C ASN A 157 -7.79 -24.75 14.25
N THR A 158 -7.26 -25.24 15.35
CA THR A 158 -5.86 -25.70 15.44
C THR A 158 -5.55 -26.99 14.67
N LYS A 159 -6.55 -27.69 14.14
CA LYS A 159 -6.36 -28.93 13.37
C LYS A 159 -6.39 -28.72 11.86
N GLN A 160 -6.95 -27.63 11.41
CA GLN A 160 -7.08 -27.36 9.98
C GLN A 160 -5.74 -26.93 9.38
N LYS A 161 -5.43 -27.50 8.23
CA LYS A 161 -4.31 -27.08 7.37
C LYS A 161 -4.83 -26.27 6.20
N TYR A 162 -4.00 -25.35 5.71
CA TYR A 162 -4.37 -24.38 4.68
C TYR A 162 -3.41 -24.42 3.50
N PRO A 163 -3.90 -24.24 2.28
CA PRO A 163 -3.02 -23.97 1.15
C PRO A 163 -2.27 -22.65 1.36
N VAL A 164 -1.10 -22.53 0.77
CA VAL A 164 -0.26 -21.34 0.88
C VAL A 164 -0.13 -20.67 -0.48
N LEU A 165 -0.40 -19.37 -0.51
CA LEU A 165 -0.11 -18.50 -1.64
C LEU A 165 1.14 -17.67 -1.31
N TYR A 166 2.17 -17.76 -2.14
CA TYR A 166 3.32 -16.87 -2.09
C TYR A 166 3.07 -15.71 -3.05
N LEU A 167 2.80 -14.53 -2.50
CA LEU A 167 2.38 -13.34 -3.24
C LEU A 167 3.57 -12.39 -3.37
N LEU A 168 4.15 -12.35 -4.57
CA LEU A 168 5.38 -11.62 -4.85
C LEU A 168 5.06 -10.21 -5.36
N HIS A 169 5.79 -9.20 -4.86
CA HIS A 169 5.62 -7.81 -5.30
C HIS A 169 6.39 -7.53 -6.61
N GLY A 170 6.07 -6.40 -7.24
CA GLY A 170 6.74 -5.90 -8.45
C GLY A 170 7.97 -5.04 -8.16
N GLY A 171 8.60 -4.52 -9.22
CA GLY A 171 9.77 -3.64 -9.12
C GLY A 171 9.49 -2.40 -8.26
N GLY A 172 10.43 -2.04 -7.39
CA GLY A 172 10.31 -0.92 -6.46
C GLY A 172 9.49 -1.19 -5.20
N GLY A 173 8.85 -2.36 -5.10
CA GLY A 173 8.10 -2.78 -3.93
C GLY A 173 8.94 -3.53 -2.88
N ASP A 174 8.30 -3.99 -1.85
CA ASP A 174 8.84 -4.81 -0.76
C ASP A 174 7.71 -5.60 -0.09
N GLU A 175 7.96 -6.22 1.07
CA GLU A 175 6.99 -7.05 1.78
C GLU A 175 5.71 -6.30 2.20
N ASP A 176 5.73 -4.98 2.22
CA ASP A 176 4.58 -4.14 2.59
C ASP A 176 3.63 -3.83 1.41
N ALA A 177 4.09 -4.01 0.17
CA ALA A 177 3.39 -3.53 -1.03
C ALA A 177 1.96 -4.08 -1.18
N TRP A 178 1.78 -5.39 -1.03
CA TRP A 178 0.48 -6.01 -1.20
C TRP A 178 -0.52 -5.67 -0.11
N SER A 179 -0.06 -5.47 1.13
CA SER A 179 -0.95 -5.12 2.25
C SER A 179 -1.37 -3.65 2.22
N THR A 180 -0.46 -2.72 1.96
CA THR A 180 -0.78 -1.28 1.97
C THR A 180 -1.33 -0.77 0.65
N MET A 181 -0.69 -1.07 -0.49
CA MET A 181 -1.15 -0.62 -1.80
C MET A 181 -2.22 -1.54 -2.38
N GLY A 182 -2.02 -2.86 -2.30
CA GLY A 182 -2.89 -3.85 -2.90
C GLY A 182 -4.14 -4.19 -2.10
N ARG A 183 -4.23 -3.77 -0.84
CA ARG A 183 -5.32 -4.13 0.08
C ARG A 183 -5.59 -5.65 0.13
N ALA A 184 -4.53 -6.44 0.04
CA ALA A 184 -4.64 -7.89 -0.10
C ALA A 184 -5.42 -8.53 1.07
N CYS A 185 -5.22 -8.05 2.31
CA CYS A 185 -5.93 -8.59 3.46
C CYS A 185 -7.44 -8.38 3.36
N GLN A 186 -7.88 -7.19 2.98
CA GLN A 186 -9.30 -6.86 2.80
C GLN A 186 -9.93 -7.68 1.67
N ILE A 187 -9.23 -7.81 0.55
CA ILE A 187 -9.70 -8.62 -0.59
C ILE A 187 -9.83 -10.09 -0.20
N LEU A 188 -8.84 -10.65 0.46
CA LEU A 188 -8.84 -12.04 0.92
C LEU A 188 -9.98 -12.28 1.92
N ASP A 189 -10.11 -11.43 2.93
CA ASP A 189 -11.18 -11.54 3.93
C ASP A 189 -12.56 -11.53 3.28
N ASN A 190 -12.81 -10.59 2.36
CA ASN A 190 -14.09 -10.49 1.67
C ASN A 190 -14.36 -11.69 0.76
N LEU A 191 -13.40 -12.13 -0.02
CA LEU A 191 -13.57 -13.28 -0.92
C LEU A 191 -13.76 -14.59 -0.15
N ILE A 192 -13.07 -14.78 0.96
CA ILE A 192 -13.20 -15.96 1.83
C ILE A 192 -14.59 -15.93 2.51
N GLU A 193 -15.01 -14.79 3.06
CA GLU A 193 -16.33 -14.64 3.68
C GLU A 193 -17.46 -14.90 2.68
N GLN A 194 -17.29 -14.51 1.42
CA GLN A 194 -18.27 -14.75 0.34
C GLN A 194 -18.22 -16.18 -0.23
N GLY A 195 -17.30 -17.01 0.22
CA GLY A 195 -17.10 -18.36 -0.33
C GLY A 195 -16.50 -18.38 -1.75
N LYS A 196 -15.97 -17.27 -2.23
CA LYS A 196 -15.34 -17.12 -3.56
C LYS A 196 -13.87 -17.52 -3.57
N ALA A 197 -13.24 -17.55 -2.41
CA ALA A 197 -11.88 -18.05 -2.21
C ALA A 197 -11.87 -19.00 -1.03
N VAL A 198 -11.02 -20.02 -1.09
CA VAL A 198 -10.80 -20.91 0.05
C VAL A 198 -9.96 -20.20 1.12
N PRO A 199 -10.16 -20.48 2.40
CA PRO A 199 -9.26 -20.01 3.43
C PRO A 199 -7.82 -20.45 3.14
N MET A 200 -6.88 -19.50 3.18
CA MET A 200 -5.48 -19.76 2.82
C MET A 200 -4.53 -18.92 3.67
N ILE A 201 -3.30 -19.39 3.80
CA ILE A 201 -2.18 -18.61 4.30
C ILE A 201 -1.58 -17.85 3.11
N VAL A 202 -1.26 -16.58 3.27
CA VAL A 202 -0.62 -15.79 2.21
C VAL A 202 0.68 -15.21 2.72
N VAL A 203 1.76 -15.55 2.06
CA VAL A 203 3.12 -15.11 2.39
C VAL A 203 3.55 -14.02 1.41
N MET A 204 3.88 -12.87 1.93
CA MET A 204 4.30 -11.68 1.17
C MET A 204 5.75 -11.36 1.53
N PRO A 205 6.73 -11.92 0.80
CA PRO A 205 8.14 -11.70 1.09
C PRO A 205 8.67 -10.42 0.46
N ASN A 206 9.87 -10.03 0.88
CA ASN A 206 10.63 -8.96 0.24
C ASN A 206 11.54 -9.55 -0.85
N GLY A 207 11.28 -9.19 -2.10
CA GLY A 207 12.02 -9.65 -3.27
C GLY A 207 13.36 -8.94 -3.50
N ASN A 208 13.72 -7.99 -2.65
CA ASN A 208 15.00 -7.27 -2.75
C ASN A 208 16.06 -7.99 -1.92
N PRO A 209 17.00 -8.72 -2.53
CA PRO A 209 17.91 -9.60 -1.79
C PRO A 209 18.89 -8.85 -0.87
N GLY A 210 19.08 -7.55 -1.10
CA GLY A 210 19.93 -6.70 -0.27
C GLY A 210 19.26 -6.09 0.95
N GLN A 211 17.96 -6.28 1.12
CA GLN A 211 17.19 -5.65 2.19
C GLN A 211 16.81 -6.66 3.28
N GLN A 212 17.00 -6.28 4.53
CA GLN A 212 16.45 -7.04 5.66
C GLN A 212 14.94 -6.86 5.77
N ALA A 213 14.45 -5.64 5.54
CA ALA A 213 13.06 -5.24 5.56
C ALA A 213 12.83 -4.08 4.60
N ALA A 214 11.58 -3.65 4.46
CA ALA A 214 11.20 -2.47 3.67
C ALA A 214 12.11 -1.26 3.94
N LEU A 215 12.25 -0.37 2.95
CA LEU A 215 13.09 0.83 3.03
C LEU A 215 12.77 1.77 4.19
N THR A 216 11.63 1.60 4.84
CA THR A 216 11.28 2.32 6.07
C THR A 216 12.16 1.94 7.27
N GLN A 217 12.91 0.85 7.20
CA GLN A 217 13.90 0.49 8.19
C GLN A 217 15.19 1.28 7.94
N MET A 218 15.74 1.88 8.98
CA MET A 218 17.00 2.63 8.90
C MET A 218 18.24 1.70 8.86
N ILE A 219 18.12 0.58 8.22
CA ILE A 219 19.17 -0.40 8.04
C ILE A 219 19.63 -0.28 6.59
N PRO A 220 20.91 0.02 6.35
CA PRO A 220 21.43 0.09 5.00
C PRO A 220 21.21 -1.23 4.25
N ALA A 221 20.72 -1.11 3.01
CA ALA A 221 20.61 -2.26 2.13
C ALA A 221 22.02 -2.69 1.70
N LYS A 222 22.22 -3.99 1.59
CA LYS A 222 23.41 -4.54 0.97
C LYS A 222 23.33 -4.34 -0.53
N GLU A 223 24.37 -3.83 -1.14
CA GLU A 223 24.41 -3.65 -2.59
C GLU A 223 24.50 -5.01 -3.31
N TYR A 224 23.76 -5.13 -4.39
CA TYR A 224 23.81 -6.27 -5.30
C TYR A 224 23.87 -5.77 -6.74
N ASP A 225 24.70 -6.41 -7.53
CA ASP A 225 24.71 -6.19 -8.97
C ASP A 225 23.60 -7.00 -9.64
N TYR A 226 22.50 -6.34 -9.94
CA TYR A 226 21.37 -6.96 -10.62
C TYR A 226 21.67 -7.38 -12.07
N ARG A 227 22.82 -7.01 -12.62
CA ARG A 227 23.27 -7.46 -13.94
C ARG A 227 23.89 -8.85 -13.87
N ASP A 228 24.42 -9.21 -12.71
CA ASP A 228 24.94 -10.54 -12.48
C ASP A 228 23.79 -11.55 -12.37
N SER A 229 23.86 -12.62 -13.17
CA SER A 229 22.85 -13.69 -13.18
C SER A 229 22.78 -14.42 -11.85
N SER A 230 23.87 -14.54 -11.11
CA SER A 230 23.89 -15.18 -9.79
C SER A 230 23.05 -14.38 -8.78
N SER A 231 23.14 -13.06 -8.82
CA SER A 231 22.35 -12.17 -7.95
C SER A 231 20.85 -12.24 -8.25
N ARG A 232 20.47 -12.40 -9.51
CA ARG A 232 19.05 -12.54 -9.90
C ARG A 232 18.38 -13.79 -9.33
N ASN A 233 19.13 -14.86 -9.18
CA ASN A 233 18.63 -16.13 -8.65
C ASN A 233 18.62 -16.19 -7.12
N LEU A 234 19.33 -15.30 -6.43
CA LEU A 234 19.44 -15.32 -4.97
C LEU A 234 18.08 -15.25 -4.28
N TYR A 235 17.20 -14.37 -4.76
CA TYR A 235 15.85 -14.27 -4.18
C TYR A 235 15.03 -15.54 -4.37
N ILE A 236 15.02 -16.09 -5.58
CA ILE A 236 14.28 -17.33 -5.87
C ILE A 236 14.83 -18.49 -5.04
N ASN A 237 16.16 -18.59 -4.92
CA ASN A 237 16.79 -19.60 -4.08
C ASN A 237 16.41 -19.41 -2.60
N SER A 238 16.38 -18.18 -2.10
CA SER A 238 15.94 -17.89 -0.73
C SER A 238 14.48 -18.22 -0.50
N LEU A 239 13.61 -18.00 -1.48
CA LEU A 239 12.21 -18.37 -1.39
C LEU A 239 12.05 -19.88 -1.20
N VAL A 240 12.75 -20.67 -2.01
CA VAL A 240 12.66 -22.15 -1.99
C VAL A 240 13.36 -22.74 -0.77
N ASN A 241 14.55 -22.25 -0.44
CA ASN A 241 15.41 -22.88 0.57
C ASN A 241 15.17 -22.36 1.99
N ASP A 242 14.72 -21.11 2.15
CA ASP A 242 14.57 -20.47 3.46
C ASP A 242 13.11 -20.21 3.82
N ILE A 243 12.33 -19.59 2.92
CA ILE A 243 10.96 -19.13 3.23
C ILE A 243 9.97 -20.30 3.25
N VAL A 244 9.93 -21.13 2.20
CA VAL A 244 8.99 -22.25 2.12
C VAL A 244 9.17 -23.20 3.31
N PRO A 245 10.39 -23.66 3.64
CA PRO A 245 10.59 -24.52 4.81
C PRO A 245 10.21 -23.85 6.13
N TYR A 246 10.47 -22.54 6.28
CA TYR A 246 10.06 -21.80 7.47
C TYR A 246 8.54 -21.81 7.64
N VAL A 247 7.80 -21.51 6.55
CA VAL A 247 6.33 -21.45 6.56
C VAL A 247 5.74 -22.83 6.88
N GLU A 248 6.25 -23.90 6.26
CA GLU A 248 5.79 -25.26 6.51
C GLU A 248 6.04 -25.71 7.97
N LYS A 249 7.10 -25.21 8.58
CA LYS A 249 7.44 -25.52 9.97
C LYS A 249 6.63 -24.75 11.00
N HIS A 250 6.31 -23.47 10.72
CA HIS A 250 5.72 -22.56 11.72
C HIS A 250 4.23 -22.30 11.53
N TYR A 251 3.67 -22.67 10.38
CA TYR A 251 2.25 -22.49 10.07
C TYR A 251 1.62 -23.82 9.69
N ARG A 252 0.30 -23.92 9.85
CA ARG A 252 -0.44 -25.12 9.43
C ARG A 252 -0.66 -25.10 7.91
N ALA A 253 0.43 -25.23 7.20
CA ALA A 253 0.47 -25.28 5.75
C ALA A 253 0.24 -26.72 5.25
N ILE A 254 -0.44 -26.85 4.10
CA ILE A 254 -0.49 -28.10 3.36
C ILE A 254 0.86 -28.21 2.62
N ALA A 255 1.73 -29.08 3.11
CA ALA A 255 2.97 -29.41 2.40
C ALA A 255 2.66 -30.39 1.27
N LYS A 256 3.36 -30.25 0.13
CA LYS A 256 3.30 -31.21 -0.98
C LYS A 256 4.38 -32.25 -0.84
#